data_4796998f1900d9e528693b130b052380
#
_entry.id   4796998f1900d9e528693b130b052380
#
_cell.length_a   1.000
_cell.length_b   1.000
_cell.length_c   1.000
_cell.angle_alpha   90.00
_cell.angle_beta   90.00
_cell.angle_gamma   90.00
#
_symmetry.space_group_name_H-M   'P 1'
#
loop_
_entity.id
_entity.type
_entity.pdbx_description
1 polymer ?
#
loop_
_entity_poly.entity_id
_entity_poly.type
_entity_poly.pdbx_seq_one_letter_code
_entity_poly.pdbx_strand_id
1 'polypeptide(L)'
;MGDIMRVIKRIMVFVSLLLITYFVFYVAVPAFIISGGTKPSAEKAEKIFYRDQDIIANVKNYIAENNYENIHIDEEDGKLYIYPENIVIDNKAKKQLQTLIFDKHYRVIGNDEDKVYFQIWSSKDRAVGFIFCPDGNAFEHGYTVQIKNLGNGWYLYEENFANWKRINEEKVG
;
A
#
# COMPACT_ATOMS: atom_id res chain seq x y z
N MET A 1 -50.46 28.95 13.16
CA MET A 1 -50.01 28.13 11.99
C MET A 1 -48.50 28.32 11.65
N GLY A 2 -47.92 29.52 11.77
CA GLY A 2 -46.51 29.80 11.48
C GLY A 2 -45.52 29.07 12.40
N ASP A 3 -45.81 28.89 13.68
CA ASP A 3 -44.88 28.31 14.63
C ASP A 3 -44.74 26.79 14.49
N ILE A 4 -45.83 26.10 14.17
CA ILE A 4 -45.80 24.65 13.90
C ILE A 4 -44.92 24.37 12.69
N MET A 5 -45.03 25.16 11.63
CA MET A 5 -44.23 25.01 10.42
C MET A 5 -42.73 25.27 10.66
N ARG A 6 -42.38 26.18 11.58
CA ARG A 6 -40.98 26.40 11.99
C ARG A 6 -40.42 25.21 12.78
N VAL A 7 -41.21 24.63 13.67
CA VAL A 7 -40.82 23.44 14.44
C VAL A 7 -40.60 22.25 13.49
N ILE A 8 -41.50 22.00 12.56
CA ILE A 8 -41.35 20.92 11.57
C ILE A 8 -40.08 21.10 10.72
N LYS A 9 -39.81 22.31 10.25
CA LYS A 9 -38.56 22.59 9.50
C LYS A 9 -37.29 22.29 10.32
N ARG A 10 -37.26 22.65 11.61
CA ARG A 10 -36.13 22.38 12.49
C ARG A 10 -35.94 20.87 12.73
N ILE A 11 -37.05 20.15 12.92
CA ILE A 11 -37.00 18.68 13.07
C ILE A 11 -36.48 18.03 11.79
N MET A 12 -36.95 18.45 10.61
CA MET A 12 -36.47 17.92 9.33
C MET A 12 -34.98 18.18 9.12
N VAL A 13 -34.49 19.38 9.45
CA VAL A 13 -33.06 19.71 9.36
C VAL A 13 -32.25 18.82 10.30
N PHE A 14 -32.72 18.63 11.53
CA PHE A 14 -32.02 17.78 12.51
C PHE A 14 -31.97 16.30 12.06
N VAL A 15 -33.08 15.77 11.57
CA VAL A 15 -33.16 14.40 11.04
C VAL A 15 -32.22 14.24 9.83
N SER A 16 -32.20 15.22 8.93
CA SER A 16 -31.30 15.20 7.77
C SER A 16 -29.82 15.19 8.17
N LEU A 17 -29.43 15.99 9.17
CA LEU A 17 -28.07 16.00 9.71
C LEU A 17 -27.69 14.66 10.33
N LEU A 18 -28.60 14.03 11.09
CA LEU A 18 -28.37 12.70 11.66
C LEU A 18 -28.16 11.64 10.58
N LEU A 19 -28.96 11.66 9.51
CA LEU A 19 -28.84 10.73 8.39
C LEU A 19 -27.51 10.92 7.64
N ILE A 20 -27.10 12.18 7.41
CA ILE A 20 -25.80 12.49 6.78
C ILE A 20 -24.65 11.99 7.66
N THR A 21 -24.72 12.25 8.96
CA THR A 21 -23.70 11.78 9.92
C THR A 21 -23.62 10.26 9.93
N TYR A 22 -24.75 9.58 9.99
CA TYR A 22 -24.81 8.13 9.91
C TYR A 22 -24.18 7.61 8.60
N PHE A 23 -24.58 8.17 7.46
CA PHE A 23 -24.03 7.77 6.16
C PHE A 23 -22.50 7.95 6.09
N VAL A 24 -22.00 9.10 6.56
CA VAL A 24 -20.55 9.37 6.55
C VAL A 24 -19.80 8.35 7.42
N PHE A 25 -20.22 8.16 8.67
CA PHE A 25 -19.47 7.32 9.61
C PHE A 25 -19.65 5.82 9.39
N TYR A 26 -20.83 5.37 8.98
CA TYR A 26 -21.12 3.93 8.87
C TYR A 26 -21.05 3.38 7.44
N VAL A 27 -21.00 4.24 6.43
CA VAL A 27 -20.95 3.80 5.03
C VAL A 27 -19.72 4.36 4.33
N ALA A 28 -19.57 5.68 4.29
CA ALA A 28 -18.51 6.31 3.49
C ALA A 28 -17.11 6.08 4.07
N VAL A 29 -16.93 6.24 5.38
CA VAL A 29 -15.61 6.04 6.03
C VAL A 29 -15.17 4.57 5.96
N PRO A 30 -15.98 3.57 6.32
CA PRO A 30 -15.60 2.17 6.16
C PRO A 30 -15.32 1.79 4.71
N ALA A 31 -16.14 2.22 3.76
CA ALA A 31 -15.93 1.97 2.34
C ALA A 31 -14.59 2.55 1.85
N PHE A 32 -14.23 3.75 2.30
CA PHE A 32 -12.95 4.38 2.00
C PHE A 32 -11.76 3.60 2.59
N ILE A 33 -11.88 3.11 3.83
CA ILE A 33 -10.85 2.29 4.48
C ILE A 33 -10.68 0.96 3.76
N ILE A 34 -11.78 0.26 3.44
CA ILE A 34 -11.76 -1.01 2.72
C ILE A 34 -11.16 -0.87 1.31
N SER A 35 -11.38 0.28 0.64
CA SER A 35 -10.79 0.56 -0.67
C SER A 35 -9.28 0.87 -0.63
N GLY A 36 -8.63 0.85 0.54
CA GLY A 36 -7.21 1.19 0.70
C GLY A 36 -6.92 2.69 0.63
N GLY A 37 -7.97 3.54 0.70
CA GLY A 37 -7.85 4.99 0.61
C GLY A 37 -7.54 5.48 -0.82
N THR A 38 -7.07 6.72 -0.93
CA THR A 38 -6.74 7.33 -2.23
C THR A 38 -5.36 6.91 -2.70
N LYS A 39 -5.25 6.39 -3.93
CA LYS A 39 -3.97 6.13 -4.60
C LYS A 39 -3.10 7.41 -4.56
N PRO A 40 -1.84 7.33 -4.08
CA PRO A 40 -0.95 8.48 -4.09
C PRO A 40 -0.60 8.89 -5.53
N SER A 41 -0.48 10.20 -5.78
CA SER A 41 0.12 10.68 -7.02
C SER A 41 1.61 10.31 -7.09
N ALA A 42 2.18 10.27 -8.29
CA ALA A 42 3.61 10.00 -8.48
C ALA A 42 4.49 10.96 -7.68
N GLU A 43 4.15 12.25 -7.65
CA GLU A 43 4.87 13.28 -6.87
C GLU A 43 4.80 13.02 -5.35
N LYS A 44 3.62 12.62 -4.84
CA LYS A 44 3.46 12.26 -3.43
C LYS A 44 4.25 11.01 -3.07
N ALA A 45 4.22 10.00 -3.92
CA ALA A 45 4.99 8.77 -3.74
C ALA A 45 6.50 9.06 -3.74
N GLU A 46 6.99 9.88 -4.65
CA GLU A 46 8.39 10.30 -4.70
C GLU A 46 8.83 11.02 -3.40
N LYS A 47 8.01 11.93 -2.87
CA LYS A 47 8.28 12.58 -1.58
C LYS A 47 8.34 11.57 -0.42
N ILE A 48 7.50 10.54 -0.43
CA ILE A 48 7.56 9.45 0.55
C ILE A 48 8.89 8.71 0.42
N PHE A 49 9.33 8.35 -0.80
CA PHE A 49 10.60 7.69 -1.04
C PHE A 49 11.78 8.46 -0.45
N TYR A 50 11.94 9.72 -0.83
CA TYR A 50 13.08 10.53 -0.34
C TYR A 50 13.03 10.80 1.17
N ARG A 51 11.84 10.90 1.76
CA ARG A 51 11.70 11.02 3.22
C ARG A 51 12.19 9.76 3.94
N ASP A 52 11.93 8.58 3.37
CA ASP A 52 12.15 7.29 4.01
C ASP A 52 13.37 6.55 3.44
N GLN A 53 14.15 7.18 2.56
CA GLN A 53 15.22 6.58 1.76
C GLN A 53 16.23 5.80 2.61
N ASP A 54 16.66 6.36 3.73
CA ASP A 54 17.67 5.72 4.58
C ASP A 54 17.17 4.40 5.19
N ILE A 55 15.94 4.40 5.72
CA ILE A 55 15.37 3.21 6.34
C ILE A 55 15.03 2.14 5.28
N ILE A 56 14.53 2.55 4.11
CA ILE A 56 14.29 1.66 2.97
C ILE A 56 15.59 1.00 2.51
N ALA A 57 16.68 1.79 2.34
CA ALA A 57 17.98 1.29 1.94
C ALA A 57 18.57 0.29 2.96
N ASN A 58 18.44 0.57 4.25
CA ASN A 58 18.88 -0.34 5.30
C ASN A 58 18.12 -1.68 5.28
N VAL A 59 16.80 -1.64 5.16
CA VAL A 59 15.96 -2.85 5.08
C VAL A 59 16.27 -3.64 3.81
N LYS A 60 16.41 -2.97 2.66
CA LYS A 60 16.81 -3.59 1.40
C LYS A 60 18.16 -4.31 1.54
N ASN A 61 19.18 -3.65 2.12
CA ASN A 61 20.49 -4.24 2.33
C ASN A 61 20.41 -5.47 3.25
N TYR A 62 19.63 -5.36 4.35
CA TYR A 62 19.43 -6.48 5.27
C TYR A 62 18.82 -7.70 4.58
N ILE A 63 17.79 -7.50 3.75
CA ILE A 63 17.16 -8.60 2.99
C ILE A 63 18.19 -9.24 2.04
N ALA A 64 18.94 -8.43 1.30
CA ALA A 64 19.94 -8.90 0.33
C ALA A 64 21.11 -9.64 1.01
N GLU A 65 21.65 -9.12 2.12
CA GLU A 65 22.77 -9.70 2.85
C GLU A 65 22.43 -11.07 3.47
N ASN A 66 21.18 -11.30 3.84
CA ASN A 66 20.73 -12.56 4.41
C ASN A 66 20.22 -13.56 3.36
N ASN A 67 20.25 -13.21 2.08
CA ASN A 67 19.80 -14.05 0.96
C ASN A 67 18.40 -14.65 1.20
N TYR A 68 17.50 -13.86 1.75
CA TYR A 68 16.12 -14.31 1.89
C TYR A 68 15.49 -14.42 0.51
N GLU A 69 14.89 -15.57 0.23
CA GLU A 69 14.14 -15.80 -1.01
C GLU A 69 12.65 -15.70 -0.71
N ASN A 70 11.94 -14.89 -1.52
CA ASN A 70 10.48 -14.74 -1.44
C ASN A 70 9.98 -14.35 -0.04
N ILE A 71 10.69 -13.43 0.64
CA ILE A 71 10.20 -12.90 1.91
C ILE A 71 9.00 -11.98 1.64
N HIS A 72 7.98 -12.12 2.48
CA HIS A 72 6.81 -11.26 2.49
C HIS A 72 6.55 -10.76 3.91
N ILE A 73 6.43 -9.47 4.07
CA ILE A 73 6.29 -8.80 5.36
C ILE A 73 5.15 -7.80 5.26
N ASP A 74 4.14 -7.96 6.10
CA ASP A 74 2.99 -7.07 6.18
C ASP A 74 2.47 -6.95 7.62
N GLU A 75 1.28 -6.38 7.78
CA GLU A 75 0.57 -6.28 9.05
C GLU A 75 -0.65 -7.19 9.02
N GLU A 76 -0.73 -8.06 10.01
CA GLU A 76 -1.88 -8.90 10.28
C GLU A 76 -2.26 -8.81 11.77
N ASP A 77 -3.51 -8.47 12.06
CA ASP A 77 -4.06 -8.32 13.41
C ASP A 77 -3.23 -7.41 14.35
N GLY A 78 -2.69 -6.29 13.81
CA GLY A 78 -1.87 -5.35 14.56
C GLY A 78 -0.47 -5.85 14.89
N LYS A 79 -0.02 -6.92 14.24
CA LYS A 79 1.32 -7.50 14.41
C LYS A 79 2.06 -7.54 13.09
N LEU A 80 3.39 -7.50 13.18
CA LEU A 80 4.25 -7.75 12.04
C LEU A 80 4.20 -9.23 11.68
N TYR A 81 3.67 -9.53 10.50
CA TYR A 81 3.66 -10.86 9.92
C TYR A 81 4.85 -11.02 8.97
N ILE A 82 5.53 -12.15 9.01
CA ILE A 82 6.72 -12.44 8.20
C ILE A 82 6.58 -13.85 7.65
N TYR A 83 6.60 -13.96 6.35
CA TYR A 83 6.55 -15.23 5.65
C TYR A 83 7.83 -15.42 4.81
N PRO A 84 8.42 -16.63 4.77
CA PRO A 84 8.08 -17.84 5.56
C PRO A 84 8.30 -17.66 7.07
N GLU A 85 7.48 -18.30 7.90
CA GLU A 85 7.50 -18.16 9.36
C GLU A 85 8.82 -18.61 10.04
N ASN A 86 9.63 -19.40 9.35
CA ASN A 86 10.93 -19.88 9.85
C ASN A 86 12.05 -18.85 9.71
N ILE A 87 11.79 -17.68 9.12
CA ILE A 87 12.78 -16.61 9.00
C ILE A 87 12.98 -15.92 10.36
N VAL A 88 14.23 -15.90 10.81
CA VAL A 88 14.63 -15.18 12.03
C VAL A 88 15.21 -13.83 11.64
N ILE A 89 14.54 -12.76 12.04
CA ILE A 89 14.97 -11.38 11.80
C ILE A 89 15.60 -10.82 13.08
N ASP A 90 16.77 -10.18 12.96
CA ASP A 90 17.41 -9.54 14.10
C ASP A 90 16.59 -8.36 14.65
N ASN A 91 16.85 -7.96 15.90
CA ASN A 91 16.07 -6.93 16.58
C ASN A 91 16.18 -5.54 15.92
N LYS A 92 17.30 -5.22 15.27
CA LYS A 92 17.49 -3.93 14.60
C LYS A 92 16.65 -3.86 13.33
N ALA A 93 16.74 -4.90 12.49
CA ALA A 93 15.93 -5.01 11.28
C ALA A 93 14.43 -5.09 11.61
N LYS A 94 14.05 -5.86 12.62
CA LYS A 94 12.66 -5.95 13.08
C LYS A 94 12.10 -4.58 13.49
N LYS A 95 12.87 -3.76 14.21
CA LYS A 95 12.45 -2.40 14.57
C LYS A 95 12.28 -1.51 13.34
N GLN A 96 13.16 -1.61 12.35
CA GLN A 96 13.04 -0.85 11.10
C GLN A 96 11.81 -1.26 10.30
N LEU A 97 11.54 -2.56 10.21
CA LEU A 97 10.33 -3.09 9.57
C LEU A 97 9.07 -2.62 10.29
N GLN A 98 9.05 -2.67 11.62
CA GLN A 98 7.93 -2.13 12.42
C GLN A 98 7.72 -0.64 12.15
N THR A 99 8.79 0.16 12.07
CA THR A 99 8.69 1.58 11.73
C THR A 99 8.10 1.79 10.34
N LEU A 100 8.52 1.03 9.33
CA LEU A 100 7.95 1.14 7.98
C LEU A 100 6.47 0.74 7.95
N ILE A 101 6.11 -0.40 8.53
CA ILE A 101 4.74 -0.92 8.48
C ILE A 101 3.79 -0.09 9.35
N PHE A 102 4.10 0.12 10.64
CA PHE A 102 3.16 0.74 11.57
C PHE A 102 3.21 2.28 11.57
N ASP A 103 4.41 2.86 11.58
CA ASP A 103 4.55 4.32 11.71
C ASP A 103 4.47 5.03 10.37
N LYS A 104 4.96 4.39 9.30
CA LYS A 104 5.01 4.96 7.96
C LYS A 104 3.95 4.39 7.00
N HIS A 105 3.19 3.40 7.47
CA HIS A 105 2.06 2.81 6.78
C HIS A 105 2.39 2.15 5.43
N TYR A 106 3.57 1.54 5.32
CA TYR A 106 3.85 0.63 4.22
C TYR A 106 2.95 -0.60 4.34
N ARG A 107 2.43 -1.08 3.24
CA ARG A 107 1.48 -2.20 3.21
C ARG A 107 2.18 -3.54 3.18
N VAL A 108 3.18 -3.65 2.32
CA VAL A 108 3.95 -4.87 2.10
C VAL A 108 5.40 -4.51 1.86
N ILE A 109 6.31 -5.32 2.38
CA ILE A 109 7.74 -5.30 2.07
C ILE A 109 8.12 -6.74 1.71
N GLY A 110 8.81 -6.93 0.61
CA GLY A 110 9.21 -8.26 0.21
C GLY A 110 10.30 -8.26 -0.84
N ASN A 111 10.68 -9.47 -1.25
CA ASN A 111 11.56 -9.64 -2.39
C ASN A 111 11.08 -10.76 -3.29
N ASP A 112 11.54 -10.70 -4.53
CA ASP A 112 11.42 -11.74 -5.54
C ASP A 112 12.76 -11.77 -6.28
N GLU A 113 13.49 -12.87 -6.14
CA GLU A 113 14.88 -12.97 -6.58
C GLU A 113 15.76 -11.86 -6.00
N ASP A 114 16.42 -11.05 -6.85
CA ASP A 114 17.27 -9.92 -6.48
C ASP A 114 16.53 -8.59 -6.35
N LYS A 115 15.21 -8.59 -6.58
CA LYS A 115 14.34 -7.41 -6.52
C LYS A 115 13.73 -7.28 -5.13
N VAL A 116 13.82 -6.10 -4.52
CA VAL A 116 13.18 -5.81 -3.23
C VAL A 116 12.13 -4.73 -3.43
N TYR A 117 10.90 -5.00 -2.99
CA TYR A 117 9.78 -4.10 -3.18
C TYR A 117 9.18 -3.61 -1.86
N PHE A 118 8.65 -2.39 -1.89
CA PHE A 118 8.04 -1.69 -0.76
C PHE A 118 6.72 -1.09 -1.22
N GLN A 119 5.59 -1.70 -0.90
CA GLN A 119 4.28 -1.19 -1.27
C GLN A 119 3.82 -0.13 -0.27
N ILE A 120 3.45 1.05 -0.78
CA ILE A 120 2.92 2.17 0.02
C ILE A 120 1.41 2.30 -0.08
N TRP A 121 0.81 1.64 -1.04
CA TRP A 121 -0.63 1.63 -1.26
C TRP A 121 -1.03 0.38 -2.04
N SER A 122 -2.18 -0.19 -1.68
CA SER A 122 -2.78 -1.28 -2.42
C SER A 122 -4.30 -1.21 -2.36
N SER A 123 -4.93 -1.74 -3.39
CA SER A 123 -6.37 -2.02 -3.48
C SER A 123 -6.54 -3.44 -4.03
N LYS A 124 -7.79 -3.86 -4.24
CA LYS A 124 -8.09 -5.20 -4.75
C LYS A 124 -7.30 -5.59 -6.02
N ASP A 125 -7.14 -4.64 -6.94
CA ASP A 125 -6.59 -4.92 -8.28
C ASP A 125 -5.35 -4.06 -8.61
N ARG A 126 -4.85 -3.25 -7.68
CA ARG A 126 -3.71 -2.36 -7.92
C ARG A 126 -2.83 -2.20 -6.69
N ALA A 127 -1.54 -2.02 -6.93
CA ALA A 127 -0.60 -1.61 -5.90
C ALA A 127 0.33 -0.52 -6.44
N VAL A 128 0.85 0.33 -5.55
CA VAL A 128 1.87 1.34 -5.86
C VAL A 128 2.97 1.23 -4.81
N GLY A 129 4.21 1.30 -5.25
CA GLY A 129 5.35 1.17 -4.35
C GLY A 129 6.69 1.50 -5.00
N PHE A 130 7.73 1.18 -4.28
CA PHE A 130 9.11 1.30 -4.72
C PHE A 130 9.70 -0.08 -4.91
N ILE A 131 10.46 -0.26 -5.97
CA ILE A 131 11.20 -1.48 -6.23
C ILE A 131 12.67 -1.14 -6.44
N PHE A 132 13.53 -1.89 -5.78
CA PHE A 132 14.96 -1.91 -6.07
C PHE A 132 15.22 -3.05 -7.05
N CYS A 133 15.85 -2.74 -8.17
CA CYS A 133 16.22 -3.67 -9.21
C CYS A 133 17.54 -3.19 -9.84
N PRO A 134 18.68 -3.79 -9.46
CA PRO A 134 19.98 -3.29 -9.85
C PRO A 134 20.28 -3.40 -11.35
N ASP A 135 19.71 -4.40 -12.03
CA ASP A 135 19.86 -4.64 -13.46
C ASP A 135 18.89 -3.88 -14.35
N GLY A 136 17.90 -3.20 -13.76
CA GLY A 136 16.87 -2.44 -14.50
C GLY A 136 15.73 -3.27 -15.07
N ASN A 137 15.72 -4.59 -14.88
CA ASN A 137 14.73 -5.52 -15.46
C ASN A 137 13.50 -5.74 -14.54
N ALA A 138 13.12 -4.73 -13.76
CA ALA A 138 12.02 -4.84 -12.78
C ALA A 138 10.65 -5.15 -13.38
N PHE A 139 10.47 -5.02 -14.71
CA PHE A 139 9.15 -4.86 -15.32
C PHE A 139 8.81 -5.89 -16.39
N GLU A 140 9.39 -7.09 -16.32
CA GLU A 140 9.20 -8.14 -17.33
C GLU A 140 7.80 -8.77 -17.35
N HIS A 141 7.02 -8.62 -16.29
CA HIS A 141 5.77 -9.37 -16.11
C HIS A 141 4.50 -8.69 -16.65
N GLY A 142 4.59 -7.62 -17.43
CA GLY A 142 3.46 -7.01 -18.14
C GLY A 142 2.31 -6.41 -17.31
N TYR A 143 2.21 -6.74 -16.04
CA TYR A 143 1.26 -6.15 -15.09
C TYR A 143 1.90 -5.09 -14.17
N THR A 144 3.22 -5.09 -14.09
CA THR A 144 3.99 -4.06 -13.37
C THR A 144 4.44 -3.00 -14.36
N VAL A 145 4.12 -1.75 -14.08
CA VAL A 145 4.44 -0.60 -14.92
C VAL A 145 5.38 0.33 -14.17
N GLN A 146 6.49 0.67 -14.80
CA GLN A 146 7.36 1.72 -14.29
C GLN A 146 6.65 3.07 -14.41
N ILE A 147 6.50 3.78 -13.27
CA ILE A 147 6.01 5.16 -13.25
C ILE A 147 7.20 6.12 -13.40
N LYS A 148 8.28 5.90 -12.63
CA LYS A 148 9.43 6.81 -12.58
C LYS A 148 10.70 6.07 -12.16
N ASN A 149 11.83 6.40 -12.81
CA ASN A 149 13.14 6.05 -12.32
C ASN A 149 13.56 7.04 -11.21
N LEU A 150 13.89 6.54 -10.04
CA LEU A 150 14.30 7.32 -8.85
C LEU A 150 15.82 7.36 -8.69
N GLY A 151 16.57 6.67 -9.57
CA GLY A 151 18.04 6.57 -9.54
C GLY A 151 18.56 5.40 -8.70
N ASN A 152 19.83 5.05 -8.91
CA ASN A 152 20.54 4.03 -8.15
C ASN A 152 19.84 2.66 -8.06
N GLY A 153 19.19 2.24 -9.14
CA GLY A 153 18.44 0.98 -9.21
C GLY A 153 17.05 1.02 -8.56
N TRP A 154 16.58 2.19 -8.13
CA TRP A 154 15.26 2.37 -7.57
C TRP A 154 14.25 2.88 -8.58
N TYR A 155 13.04 2.33 -8.54
CA TYR A 155 11.93 2.70 -9.41
C TYR A 155 10.65 2.87 -8.61
N LEU A 156 9.84 3.87 -8.95
CA LEU A 156 8.44 3.96 -8.57
C LEU A 156 7.64 3.09 -9.56
N TYR A 157 6.83 2.19 -9.05
CA TYR A 157 6.04 1.26 -9.86
C TYR A 157 4.56 1.27 -9.50
N GLU A 158 3.75 0.80 -10.43
CA GLU A 158 2.36 0.44 -10.23
C GLU A 158 2.12 -0.97 -10.75
N GLU A 159 1.41 -1.78 -9.97
CA GLU A 159 0.88 -3.08 -10.39
C GLU A 159 -0.60 -2.96 -10.73
N ASN A 160 -1.00 -3.64 -11.80
CA ASN A 160 -2.38 -3.73 -12.25
C ASN A 160 -2.77 -5.20 -12.47
N PHE A 161 -3.27 -5.83 -11.42
CA PHE A 161 -3.66 -7.24 -11.43
C PHE A 161 -4.88 -7.55 -12.31
N ALA A 162 -5.71 -6.55 -12.64
CA ALA A 162 -6.79 -6.73 -13.60
C ALA A 162 -6.24 -7.05 -15.01
N ASN A 163 -5.15 -6.40 -15.41
CA ASN A 163 -4.45 -6.73 -16.66
C ASN A 163 -3.81 -8.12 -16.63
N TRP A 164 -3.26 -8.52 -15.50
CA TRP A 164 -2.68 -9.86 -15.34
C TRP A 164 -3.73 -10.97 -15.54
N LYS A 165 -4.92 -10.83 -14.96
CA LYS A 165 -6.03 -11.76 -15.15
C LYS A 165 -6.40 -11.88 -16.63
N ARG A 166 -6.60 -10.76 -17.31
CA ARG A 166 -6.94 -10.74 -18.75
C ARG A 166 -5.89 -11.43 -19.60
N ILE A 167 -4.60 -11.15 -19.39
CA ILE A 167 -3.49 -11.75 -20.15
C ILE A 167 -3.42 -13.27 -19.94
N ASN A 168 -3.72 -13.76 -18.73
CA ASN A 168 -3.68 -15.18 -18.44
C ASN A 168 -4.96 -15.92 -18.88
N GLU A 169 -6.12 -15.29 -18.86
CA GLU A 169 -7.37 -15.85 -19.39
C GLU A 169 -7.30 -15.99 -20.92
N GLU A 170 -6.68 -15.05 -21.63
CA GLU A 170 -6.45 -15.14 -23.08
C GLU A 170 -5.43 -16.22 -23.50
N LYS A 171 -4.58 -16.71 -22.58
CA LYS A 171 -3.60 -17.78 -22.86
C LYS A 171 -4.16 -19.19 -22.63
N VAL A 172 -5.29 -19.32 -21.94
CA VAL A 172 -5.91 -20.62 -21.58
C VAL A 172 -7.08 -20.97 -22.50
N GLY A 173 -7.55 -20.06 -23.34
CA GLY A 173 -8.59 -20.27 -24.36
C GLY A 173 -8.01 -20.52 -25.74
#